data_54a3d83e8aa7bdf491fec982892e8f44
#
_entry.id   54a3d83e8aa7bdf491fec982892e8f44
#
_cell.length_a   1.000
_cell.length_b   1.000
_cell.length_c   1.000
_cell.angle_alpha   90.00
_cell.angle_beta   90.00
_cell.angle_gamma   90.00
#
_symmetry.space_group_name_H-M   'P 1'
#
loop_
_entity.id
_entity.type
_entity.pdbx_description
1 polymer ?
#
loop_
_entity_poly.entity_id
_entity_poly.type
_entity_poly.pdbx_seq_one_letter_code
_entity_poly.pdbx_strand_id
1 'polypeptide(L)'
;ERLEAVFPAEGQRFVKNYFGCMSEPDIAGAIKKLPIKQIAVAGAETDVCVMQSVLGLLQAGYQVFLLEDCLFTSEPQPAPALRRMYQAGAIPCTLKTMAYELSKCVDESPYYPEAWEMKEHPGTKPFPKNFTPPEQWPVWTPKL
;
A
#
# COMPACT_ATOMS: atom_id res chain seq x y z
N GLU A 1 3.13 -13.63 -16.25
CA GLU A 1 4.40 -13.36 -17.01
C GLU A 1 5.07 -12.05 -16.61
N ARG A 2 4.36 -10.89 -16.55
CA ARG A 2 5.01 -9.61 -16.21
C ARG A 2 5.44 -9.53 -14.74
N LEU A 3 4.61 -9.99 -13.81
CA LEU A 3 4.95 -10.03 -12.40
C LEU A 3 6.06 -11.04 -12.10
N GLU A 4 6.12 -12.13 -12.83
CA GLU A 4 7.17 -13.13 -12.67
C GLU A 4 8.55 -12.60 -13.04
N ALA A 5 8.61 -11.74 -14.06
CA ALA A 5 9.87 -11.14 -14.51
C ALA A 5 10.50 -10.18 -13.48
N VAL A 6 9.69 -9.61 -12.57
CA VAL A 6 10.12 -8.65 -11.54
C VAL A 6 9.98 -9.21 -10.12
N PHE A 7 9.64 -10.50 -9.99
CA PHE A 7 9.45 -11.11 -8.68
C PHE A 7 10.81 -11.22 -7.96
N PRO A 8 10.95 -10.65 -6.76
CA PRO A 8 12.23 -10.67 -6.05
C PRO A 8 12.63 -12.08 -5.66
N ALA A 9 13.94 -12.36 -5.62
CA ALA A 9 14.48 -13.67 -5.27
C ALA A 9 14.06 -14.14 -3.87
N GLU A 10 13.92 -13.21 -2.93
CA GLU A 10 13.48 -13.46 -1.56
C GLU A 10 11.96 -13.58 -1.43
N GLY A 11 11.24 -13.30 -2.49
CA GLY A 11 9.78 -13.36 -2.51
C GLY A 11 9.26 -14.79 -2.34
N GLN A 12 8.17 -14.93 -1.60
CA GLN A 12 7.50 -16.22 -1.41
C GLN A 12 6.14 -16.23 -2.11
N ARG A 13 5.79 -17.36 -2.68
CA ARG A 13 4.52 -17.57 -3.35
C ARG A 13 3.71 -18.61 -2.59
N PHE A 14 2.43 -18.29 -2.36
CA PHE A 14 1.50 -19.19 -1.70
C PHE A 14 0.24 -19.34 -2.53
N VAL A 15 -0.36 -20.52 -2.47
CA VAL A 15 -1.74 -20.75 -2.90
C VAL A 15 -2.60 -20.72 -1.64
N LYS A 16 -3.76 -20.07 -1.74
CA LYS A 16 -4.69 -19.98 -0.61
C LYS A 16 -6.10 -20.40 -1.01
N ASN A 17 -6.79 -21.04 -0.09
CA ASN A 17 -8.19 -21.44 -0.23
C ASN A 17 -9.14 -20.49 0.52
N TYR A 18 -8.61 -19.68 1.44
CA TYR A 18 -9.35 -18.67 2.18
C TYR A 18 -9.15 -17.29 1.53
N PHE A 19 -10.13 -16.42 1.64
CA PHE A 19 -9.99 -15.05 1.12
C PHE A 19 -8.95 -14.25 1.89
N GLY A 20 -8.95 -14.31 3.22
CA GLY A 20 -7.96 -13.64 4.08
C GLY A 20 -6.66 -14.44 4.20
N CYS A 21 -5.51 -13.81 4.00
CA CYS A 21 -4.20 -14.45 4.09
C CYS A 21 -3.91 -15.01 5.48
N MET A 22 -4.41 -14.40 6.54
CA MET A 22 -4.20 -14.85 7.92
C MET A 22 -5.08 -16.06 8.31
N SER A 23 -6.06 -16.39 7.47
CA SER A 23 -6.88 -17.61 7.64
C SER A 23 -6.23 -18.83 6.99
N GLU A 24 -5.19 -18.63 6.17
CA GLU A 24 -4.40 -19.71 5.58
C GLU A 24 -3.23 -20.05 6.49
N PRO A 25 -3.15 -21.25 7.09
CA PRO A 25 -2.14 -21.59 8.10
C PRO A 25 -0.71 -21.40 7.62
N ASP A 26 -0.41 -21.78 6.38
CA ASP A 26 0.95 -21.70 5.83
C ASP A 26 1.37 -20.24 5.63
N ILE A 27 0.48 -19.39 5.14
CA ILE A 27 0.73 -17.96 4.95
C ILE A 27 0.88 -17.26 6.31
N ALA A 28 -0.05 -17.51 7.22
CA ALA A 28 0.00 -16.96 8.57
C ALA A 28 1.29 -17.38 9.31
N GLY A 29 1.68 -18.64 9.15
CA GLY A 29 2.92 -19.19 9.72
C GLY A 29 4.17 -18.54 9.11
N ALA A 30 4.20 -18.31 7.81
CA ALA A 30 5.30 -17.63 7.13
C ALA A 30 5.42 -16.17 7.58
N ILE A 31 4.31 -15.43 7.61
CA ILE A 31 4.30 -14.02 8.05
C ILE A 31 4.77 -13.89 9.51
N LYS A 32 4.31 -14.75 10.41
CA LYS A 32 4.69 -14.73 11.83
C LYS A 32 6.17 -14.98 12.08
N LYS A 33 6.86 -15.67 11.18
CA LYS A 33 8.31 -15.93 11.26
C LYS A 33 9.16 -14.73 10.86
N LEU A 34 8.59 -13.76 10.15
CA LEU A 34 9.33 -12.58 9.74
C LEU A 34 9.52 -11.62 10.93
N PRO A 35 10.72 -11.07 11.11
CA PRO A 35 11.02 -10.11 12.19
C PRO A 35 10.49 -8.70 11.85
N ILE A 36 9.22 -8.60 11.40
CA ILE A 36 8.60 -7.35 10.97
C ILE A 36 7.37 -7.02 11.81
N LYS A 37 7.04 -5.74 11.86
CA LYS A 37 5.81 -5.22 12.49
C LYS A 37 4.95 -4.42 11.52
N GLN A 38 5.47 -4.12 10.35
CA GLN A 38 4.83 -3.28 9.34
C GLN A 38 4.66 -4.07 8.05
N ILE A 39 3.50 -3.98 7.45
CA ILE A 39 3.15 -4.70 6.22
C ILE A 39 2.43 -3.74 5.27
N ALA A 40 2.92 -3.64 4.04
CA ALA A 40 2.21 -2.99 2.95
C ALA A 40 1.33 -4.01 2.23
N VAL A 41 0.10 -3.64 1.94
CA VAL A 41 -0.87 -4.50 1.25
C VAL A 41 -1.32 -3.84 -0.06
N ALA A 42 -1.27 -4.62 -1.12
CA ALA A 42 -1.76 -4.28 -2.45
C ALA A 42 -2.46 -5.49 -3.07
N GLY A 43 -3.18 -5.30 -4.17
CA GLY A 43 -3.76 -6.38 -4.96
C GLY A 43 -5.28 -6.35 -5.09
N ALA A 44 -5.89 -7.52 -5.26
CA ALA A 44 -7.31 -7.70 -5.59
C ALA A 44 -7.91 -8.90 -4.84
N GLU A 45 -9.21 -8.93 -4.64
CA GLU A 45 -10.22 -7.87 -4.76
C GLU A 45 -10.22 -7.01 -3.49
N THR A 46 -10.36 -5.69 -3.63
CA THR A 46 -10.29 -4.74 -2.50
C THR A 46 -11.28 -5.07 -1.39
N ASP A 47 -12.51 -5.37 -1.75
CA ASP A 47 -13.64 -5.63 -0.84
C ASP A 47 -13.75 -7.09 -0.36
N VAL A 48 -12.93 -7.98 -0.90
CA VAL A 48 -12.95 -9.41 -0.55
C VAL A 48 -11.62 -9.83 0.06
N CYS A 49 -10.64 -10.20 -0.77
CA CYS A 49 -9.38 -10.77 -0.32
C CYS A 49 -8.51 -9.76 0.42
N VAL A 50 -8.43 -8.53 -0.10
CA VAL A 50 -7.63 -7.46 0.50
C VAL A 50 -8.22 -7.08 1.86
N MET A 51 -9.52 -6.78 1.91
CA MET A 51 -10.16 -6.39 3.16
C MET A 51 -10.00 -7.46 4.24
N GLN A 52 -10.27 -8.73 3.94
CA GLN A 52 -10.15 -9.80 4.94
C GLN A 52 -8.71 -10.02 5.36
N SER A 53 -7.74 -9.87 4.46
CA SER A 53 -6.32 -9.95 4.79
C SER A 53 -5.89 -8.82 5.70
N VAL A 54 -6.25 -7.58 5.36
CA VAL A 54 -5.96 -6.39 6.17
C VAL A 54 -6.51 -6.53 7.59
N LEU A 55 -7.79 -6.90 7.73
CA LEU A 55 -8.41 -7.09 9.03
C LEU A 55 -7.72 -8.18 9.84
N GLY A 56 -7.35 -9.30 9.22
CA GLY A 56 -6.62 -10.38 9.86
C GLY A 56 -5.21 -9.99 10.31
N LEU A 57 -4.50 -9.19 9.51
CA LEU A 57 -3.17 -8.68 9.85
C LEU A 57 -3.24 -7.69 11.03
N LEU A 58 -4.21 -6.76 11.01
CA LEU A 58 -4.44 -5.82 12.11
C LEU A 58 -4.76 -6.56 13.41
N GLN A 59 -5.64 -7.57 13.34
CA GLN A 59 -5.96 -8.41 14.50
C GLN A 59 -4.75 -9.18 15.03
N ALA A 60 -3.81 -9.55 14.17
CA ALA A 60 -2.56 -10.18 14.56
C ALA A 60 -1.50 -9.20 15.10
N GLY A 61 -1.81 -7.91 15.20
CA GLY A 61 -0.97 -6.87 15.78
C GLY A 61 0.05 -6.24 14.84
N TYR A 62 -0.12 -6.41 13.52
CA TYR A 62 0.70 -5.71 12.54
C TYR A 62 0.17 -4.31 12.27
N GLN A 63 1.06 -3.37 11.99
CA GLN A 63 0.73 -2.10 11.38
C GLN A 63 0.59 -2.31 9.87
N VAL A 64 -0.57 -1.96 9.31
CA VAL A 64 -0.89 -2.26 7.91
C VAL A 64 -1.02 -0.97 7.12
N PHE A 65 -0.18 -0.83 6.10
CA PHE A 65 -0.26 0.24 5.11
C PHE A 65 -1.02 -0.27 3.88
N LEU A 66 -2.08 0.41 3.52
CA LEU A 66 -2.91 0.04 2.38
C LEU A 66 -2.55 0.92 1.18
N LEU A 67 -1.94 0.32 0.15
CA LEU A 67 -1.52 1.04 -1.06
C LEU A 67 -2.71 1.25 -1.99
N GLU A 68 -3.44 2.36 -1.81
CA GLU A 68 -4.71 2.62 -2.49
C GLU A 68 -4.61 2.62 -4.02
N ASP A 69 -3.52 3.16 -4.56
CA ASP A 69 -3.25 3.22 -5.99
C ASP A 69 -2.80 1.88 -6.59
N CYS A 70 -2.57 0.88 -5.74
CA CYS A 70 -2.24 -0.49 -6.11
C CYS A 70 -3.36 -1.50 -5.80
N LEU A 71 -4.58 -1.00 -5.52
CA LEU A 71 -5.75 -1.84 -5.29
C LEU A 71 -6.59 -1.96 -6.55
N PHE A 72 -7.20 -3.12 -6.70
CA PHE A 72 -8.14 -3.39 -7.77
C PHE A 72 -9.38 -4.12 -7.23
N THR A 73 -10.54 -3.81 -7.79
CA THR A 73 -11.79 -4.51 -7.51
C THR A 73 -12.75 -4.45 -8.69
N SER A 74 -13.53 -5.48 -8.86
CA SER A 74 -14.68 -5.49 -9.76
C SER A 74 -15.93 -4.86 -9.14
N GLU A 75 -15.93 -4.61 -7.81
CA GLU A 75 -17.03 -3.96 -7.10
C GLU A 75 -17.12 -2.48 -7.48
N PRO A 76 -18.27 -2.00 -8.00
CA PRO A 76 -18.44 -0.59 -8.38
C PRO A 76 -18.37 0.39 -7.20
N GLN A 77 -18.58 -0.08 -5.98
CA GLN A 77 -18.62 0.74 -4.77
C GLN A 77 -17.65 0.22 -3.68
N PRO A 78 -16.34 0.33 -3.86
CA PRO A 78 -15.36 -0.18 -2.90
C PRO A 78 -15.27 0.64 -1.60
N ALA A 79 -15.83 1.86 -1.57
CA ALA A 79 -15.72 2.78 -0.45
C ALA A 79 -16.14 2.21 0.92
N PRO A 80 -17.20 1.37 1.04
CA PRO A 80 -17.52 0.73 2.31
C PRO A 80 -16.42 -0.18 2.84
N ALA A 81 -15.76 -0.95 1.97
CA ALA A 81 -14.66 -1.82 2.35
C ALA A 81 -13.42 -1.01 2.80
N LEU A 82 -13.08 0.04 2.07
CA LEU A 82 -11.99 0.96 2.44
C LEU A 82 -12.25 1.61 3.81
N ARG A 83 -13.44 2.17 4.01
CA ARG A 83 -13.81 2.75 5.32
C ARG A 83 -13.67 1.75 6.46
N ARG A 84 -14.12 0.50 6.25
CA ARG A 84 -14.01 -0.55 7.25
C ARG A 84 -12.56 -0.85 7.61
N MET A 85 -11.67 -0.94 6.63
CA MET A 85 -10.24 -1.16 6.86
C MET A 85 -9.61 0.01 7.63
N TYR A 86 -9.93 1.26 7.29
CA TYR A 86 -9.41 2.44 7.99
C TYR A 86 -9.93 2.55 9.42
N GLN A 87 -11.21 2.29 9.63
CA GLN A 87 -11.79 2.25 10.98
C GLN A 87 -11.15 1.16 11.86
N ALA A 88 -10.69 0.07 11.25
CA ALA A 88 -9.97 -0.99 11.95
C ALA A 88 -8.48 -0.66 12.21
N GLY A 89 -7.96 0.45 11.66
CA GLY A 89 -6.61 0.94 11.91
C GLY A 89 -5.64 0.78 10.73
N ALA A 90 -6.11 0.44 9.53
CA ALA A 90 -5.27 0.47 8.35
C ALA A 90 -4.87 1.90 8.00
N ILE A 91 -3.63 2.09 7.57
CA ILE A 91 -3.05 3.39 7.22
C ILE A 91 -3.16 3.57 5.71
N PRO A 92 -3.91 4.58 5.23
CA PRO A 92 -3.96 4.89 3.80
C PRO A 92 -2.59 5.37 3.31
N CYS A 93 -2.18 4.85 2.17
CA CYS A 93 -0.90 5.19 1.57
C CYS A 93 -0.99 5.04 0.05
N THR A 94 -0.11 5.71 -0.67
CA THR A 94 0.15 5.42 -2.09
C THR A 94 1.53 4.80 -2.23
N LEU A 95 1.78 4.10 -3.33
CA LEU A 95 3.10 3.56 -3.62
C LEU A 95 4.17 4.65 -3.59
N LYS A 96 3.86 5.82 -4.16
CA LYS A 96 4.75 6.98 -4.15
C LYS A 96 5.04 7.46 -2.73
N THR A 97 4.01 7.67 -1.91
CA THR A 97 4.17 8.11 -0.52
C THR A 97 5.06 7.14 0.26
N MET A 98 4.77 5.85 0.18
CA MET A 98 5.55 4.82 0.86
C MET A 98 7.02 4.81 0.41
N ALA A 99 7.26 4.89 -0.90
CA ALA A 99 8.61 4.90 -1.44
C ALA A 99 9.45 6.06 -0.86
N TYR A 100 8.87 7.26 -0.80
CA TYR A 100 9.58 8.43 -0.27
C TYR A 100 9.71 8.41 1.26
N GLU A 101 8.74 7.88 1.98
CA GLU A 101 8.88 7.65 3.42
C GLU A 101 10.00 6.67 3.77
N LEU A 102 10.19 5.64 2.98
CA LEU A 102 11.26 4.66 3.16
C LEU A 102 12.62 5.24 2.78
N SER A 103 12.69 6.01 1.70
CA SER A 103 13.95 6.62 1.23
C SER A 103 14.46 7.72 2.16
N LYS A 104 13.55 8.50 2.77
CA LYS A 104 13.84 9.61 3.72
C LYS A 104 14.73 10.74 3.19
N CYS A 105 15.56 10.47 2.18
CA CYS A 105 16.52 11.39 1.60
C CYS A 105 16.42 11.38 0.08
N VAL A 106 16.59 12.55 -0.55
CA VAL A 106 16.53 12.69 -2.01
C VAL A 106 17.68 11.92 -2.68
N ASP A 107 18.87 12.01 -2.12
CA ASP A 107 20.08 11.42 -2.68
C ASP A 107 20.15 9.90 -2.55
N GLU A 108 19.39 9.33 -1.61
CA GLU A 108 19.35 7.89 -1.36
C GLU A 108 18.10 7.23 -1.97
N SER A 109 17.27 8.00 -2.69
CA SER A 109 16.05 7.47 -3.28
C SER A 109 16.36 6.52 -4.43
N PRO A 110 16.08 5.21 -4.30
CA PRO A 110 16.22 4.26 -5.41
C PRO A 110 15.23 4.54 -6.54
N TYR A 111 14.30 5.46 -6.30
CA TYR A 111 13.23 5.88 -7.19
C TYR A 111 13.47 7.24 -7.84
N TYR A 112 14.73 7.70 -7.89
CA TYR A 112 15.13 8.79 -8.78
C TYR A 112 15.80 8.21 -10.04
N PRO A 113 15.10 7.42 -10.85
CA PRO A 113 15.62 7.08 -12.14
C PRO A 113 15.34 8.28 -13.05
N GLU A 114 16.27 8.57 -13.95
CA GLU A 114 16.08 9.45 -15.09
C GLU A 114 14.78 9.17 -15.88
N ALA A 115 14.16 8.00 -15.67
CA ALA A 115 12.85 7.61 -16.19
C ALA A 115 11.65 8.35 -15.58
N TRP A 116 11.84 9.06 -14.46
CA TRP A 116 10.84 10.01 -13.90
C TRP A 116 11.05 11.44 -14.43
N GLU A 117 11.91 11.65 -15.39
CA GLU A 117 11.70 12.76 -16.30
C GLU A 117 10.26 12.65 -16.75
N MET A 118 9.44 13.55 -16.24
CA MET A 118 8.00 13.58 -16.37
C MET A 118 7.60 13.47 -17.85
N LYS A 119 7.58 12.25 -18.36
CA LYS A 119 6.74 11.94 -19.49
C LYS A 119 5.35 12.21 -18.96
N GLU A 120 4.80 13.34 -19.38
CA GLU A 120 3.47 13.81 -19.02
C GLU A 120 2.51 12.63 -18.98
N HIS A 121 2.14 12.20 -17.77
CA HIS A 121 1.04 11.27 -17.64
C HIS A 121 -0.18 11.99 -18.23
N PRO A 122 -0.86 11.43 -19.22
CA PRO A 122 -2.08 12.04 -19.75
C PRO A 122 -3.04 12.23 -18.58
N GLY A 123 -3.28 13.49 -18.18
CA GLY A 123 -4.15 13.83 -17.06
C GLY A 123 -3.48 14.52 -15.87
N THR A 124 -2.17 14.49 -15.71
CA THR A 124 -1.49 15.34 -14.72
C THR A 124 -1.31 16.73 -15.30
N LYS A 125 -2.09 17.67 -14.80
CA LYS A 125 -1.79 19.09 -15.07
C LYS A 125 -0.50 19.46 -14.36
N PRO A 126 0.49 20.06 -15.02
CA PRO A 126 1.68 20.55 -14.35
C PRO A 126 1.26 21.52 -13.26
N PHE A 127 1.97 21.50 -12.14
CA PHE A 127 1.78 22.48 -11.08
C PHE A 127 1.80 23.89 -11.71
N PRO A 128 0.83 24.76 -11.39
CA PRO A 128 0.84 26.14 -11.90
C PRO A 128 2.19 26.79 -11.55
N LYS A 129 2.85 27.43 -12.51
CA LYS A 129 4.15 28.09 -12.31
C LYS A 129 4.16 29.15 -11.19
N ASN A 130 3.00 29.51 -10.68
CA ASN A 130 2.74 30.46 -9.60
C ASN A 130 2.06 29.80 -8.39
N PHE A 131 2.27 28.49 -8.19
CA PHE A 131 1.82 27.84 -6.96
C PHE A 131 2.59 28.43 -5.77
N THR A 132 1.87 29.16 -4.93
CA THR A 132 2.38 29.59 -3.62
C THR A 132 1.87 28.59 -2.60
N PRO A 133 2.76 27.86 -1.91
CA PRO A 133 2.32 26.98 -0.82
C PRO A 133 1.57 27.80 0.23
N PRO A 134 0.53 27.27 0.85
CA PRO A 134 -0.10 27.92 2.00
C PRO A 134 0.96 28.16 3.09
N GLU A 135 0.92 29.31 3.75
CA GLU A 135 1.85 29.66 4.84
C GLU A 135 1.87 28.62 5.98
N GLN A 136 0.79 27.89 6.11
CA GLN A 136 0.70 26.76 7.03
C GLN A 136 -0.01 25.61 6.34
N TRP A 137 0.68 24.48 6.21
CA TRP A 137 0.04 23.21 5.88
C TRP A 137 -0.77 22.77 7.09
N PRO A 138 -2.00 22.24 6.91
CA PRO A 138 -2.72 21.65 8.01
C PRO A 138 -1.87 20.54 8.61
N VAL A 139 -1.46 20.75 9.86
CA VAL A 139 -0.74 19.72 10.61
C VAL A 139 -1.74 18.61 10.91
N TRP A 140 -1.57 17.49 10.24
CA TRP A 140 -2.33 16.30 10.56
C TRP A 140 -1.82 15.75 11.90
N THR A 141 -2.58 15.96 12.97
CA THR A 141 -2.34 15.31 14.25
C THR A 141 -3.12 14.01 14.29
N PRO A 142 -2.44 12.84 14.33
CA PRO A 142 -3.13 11.59 14.56
C PRO A 142 -3.83 11.69 15.93
N LYS A 143 -5.13 11.47 15.95
CA LYS A 143 -5.82 11.19 17.21
C LYS A 143 -5.38 9.79 17.62
N LEU A 144 -4.48 9.71 18.58
CA LEU A 144 -4.14 8.49 19.30
C LEU A 144 -5.34 8.02 20.11
#